data_cceaa125551c0b077e3df63aed8ecafb
#
_entry.id   cceaa125551c0b077e3df63aed8ecafb
#
_cell.length_a   1.000
_cell.length_b   1.000
_cell.length_c   1.000
_cell.angle_alpha   90.00
_cell.angle_beta   90.00
_cell.angle_gamma   90.00
#
_symmetry.space_group_name_H-M   'P 1'
#
loop_
_entity.id
_entity.type
_entity.pdbx_description
1 polymer ?
#
loop_
_entity_poly.entity_id
_entity_poly.type
_entity_poly.pdbx_seq_one_letter_code
_entity_poly.pdbx_strand_id
1 'polypeptide(L)'
;MEIKFRNILFKLDFSFFILLSFAVLYGYESTVQIILFSILHELGHLIMLLIFKVKPYLIKLSFYGISLKYRNSLSKIKEFFVLLCGPMVNLIFFIVFRDEINLILFILNIFPAAPLDGGRIIKLFFPKVSAIITIIFLIALMCLSCYLLIEYKIYSLFLIASYLSIFNYKELRGLYEKKC
;
A
#
# COMPACT_ATOMS: atom_id res chain seq x y z
N MET A 1 -13.45 8.00 -13.55
CA MET A 1 -14.91 7.85 -13.41
C MET A 1 -15.28 8.01 -11.94
N GLU A 2 -16.31 8.81 -11.64
CA GLU A 2 -16.72 9.06 -10.24
C GLU A 2 -18.19 8.68 -10.10
N ILE A 3 -18.50 7.85 -9.11
CA ILE A 3 -19.86 7.40 -8.79
C ILE A 3 -20.12 7.72 -7.32
N LYS A 4 -21.15 8.49 -7.04
CA LYS A 4 -21.57 8.82 -5.67
C LYS A 4 -22.72 7.90 -5.26
N PHE A 5 -22.50 7.08 -4.25
CA PHE A 5 -23.53 6.24 -3.64
C PHE A 5 -23.77 6.66 -2.20
N ARG A 6 -24.95 7.21 -1.90
CA ARG A 6 -25.27 7.86 -0.61
C ARG A 6 -24.21 8.93 -0.27
N ASN A 7 -23.41 8.70 0.80
CA ASN A 7 -22.39 9.63 1.28
C ASN A 7 -20.96 9.17 0.97
N ILE A 8 -20.79 8.13 0.12
CA ILE A 8 -19.50 7.58 -0.26
C ILE A 8 -19.25 7.92 -1.73
N LEU A 9 -18.10 8.52 -2.01
CA LEU A 9 -17.63 8.79 -3.36
C LEU A 9 -16.72 7.63 -3.80
N PHE A 10 -17.14 6.91 -4.83
CA PHE A 10 -16.32 5.91 -5.50
C PHE A 10 -15.60 6.56 -6.67
N LYS A 11 -14.28 6.54 -6.66
CA LYS A 11 -13.44 7.10 -7.72
C LYS A 11 -12.62 6.00 -8.36
N LEU A 12 -12.88 5.71 -9.64
CA LEU A 12 -12.07 4.85 -10.48
C LEU A 12 -11.04 5.69 -11.22
N ASP A 13 -9.76 5.46 -10.94
CA ASP A 13 -8.67 6.12 -11.64
C ASP A 13 -8.38 5.38 -12.96
N PHE A 14 -8.02 6.12 -14.01
CA PHE A 14 -7.67 5.53 -15.30
C PHE A 14 -6.49 4.55 -15.20
N SER A 15 -5.59 4.78 -14.26
CA SER A 15 -4.47 3.89 -13.96
C SER A 15 -4.87 2.45 -13.58
N PHE A 16 -6.07 2.25 -13.03
CA PHE A 16 -6.62 0.92 -12.76
C PHE A 16 -6.89 0.12 -14.04
N PHE A 17 -7.39 0.78 -15.09
CA PHE A 17 -7.62 0.13 -16.37
C PHE A 17 -6.32 -0.24 -17.08
N ILE A 18 -5.25 0.53 -16.89
CA ILE A 18 -3.91 0.18 -17.39
C ILE A 18 -3.43 -1.11 -16.71
N LEU A 19 -3.58 -1.23 -15.38
CA LEU A 19 -3.24 -2.45 -14.65
C LEU A 19 -4.02 -3.65 -15.19
N LEU A 20 -5.32 -3.49 -15.40
CA LEU A 20 -6.18 -4.54 -15.94
C LEU A 20 -5.76 -4.95 -17.37
N SER A 21 -5.37 -3.98 -18.21
CA SER A 21 -4.88 -4.26 -19.56
C SER A 21 -3.57 -5.04 -19.55
N PHE A 22 -2.63 -4.69 -18.66
CA PHE A 22 -1.41 -5.47 -18.44
C PHE A 22 -1.70 -6.89 -17.97
N ALA A 23 -2.68 -7.07 -17.09
CA ALA A 23 -3.13 -8.37 -16.62
C ALA A 23 -3.58 -9.28 -17.77
N VAL A 24 -4.35 -8.71 -18.71
CA VAL A 24 -4.86 -9.44 -19.87
C VAL A 24 -3.75 -9.80 -20.87
N LEU A 25 -2.74 -8.94 -21.02
CA LEU A 25 -1.68 -9.12 -22.03
C LEU A 25 -0.54 -10.07 -21.61
N TYR A 26 -0.21 -10.14 -20.31
CA TYR A 26 1.01 -10.81 -19.83
C TYR A 26 0.80 -12.06 -18.99
N GLY A 27 -0.41 -12.52 -18.79
CA GLY A 27 -0.69 -13.78 -18.09
C GLY A 27 -1.73 -13.64 -16.99
N TYR A 28 -2.79 -14.33 -17.22
CA TYR A 28 -4.06 -14.24 -16.51
C TYR A 28 -3.99 -14.49 -15.01
N GLU A 29 -3.35 -15.61 -14.62
CA GLU A 29 -3.62 -16.16 -13.28
C GLU A 29 -3.00 -15.32 -12.16
N SER A 30 -1.72 -15.04 -12.20
CA SER A 30 -1.02 -14.32 -11.12
C SER A 30 -1.48 -12.88 -10.96
N THR A 31 -1.84 -12.21 -12.06
CA THR A 31 -2.26 -10.80 -11.98
C THR A 31 -3.69 -10.67 -11.46
N VAL A 32 -4.58 -11.59 -11.83
CA VAL A 32 -5.95 -11.65 -11.26
C VAL A 32 -5.88 -11.95 -9.76
N GLN A 33 -5.00 -12.86 -9.35
CA GLN A 33 -4.78 -13.17 -7.93
C GLN A 33 -4.26 -11.95 -7.16
N ILE A 34 -3.27 -11.23 -7.68
CA ILE A 34 -2.75 -9.99 -7.05
C ILE A 34 -3.87 -8.97 -6.87
N ILE A 35 -4.71 -8.74 -7.89
CA ILE A 35 -5.84 -7.81 -7.81
C ILE A 35 -6.84 -8.28 -6.75
N LEU A 36 -7.22 -9.56 -6.76
CA LEU A 36 -8.17 -10.12 -5.81
C LEU A 36 -7.67 -9.98 -4.37
N PHE A 37 -6.42 -10.37 -4.11
CA PHE A 37 -5.82 -10.29 -2.77
C PHE A 37 -5.58 -8.84 -2.32
N SER A 38 -5.31 -7.92 -3.25
CA SER A 38 -5.28 -6.50 -2.95
C SER A 38 -6.66 -5.95 -2.56
N ILE A 39 -7.72 -6.41 -3.20
CA ILE A 39 -9.10 -6.06 -2.81
C ILE A 39 -9.42 -6.61 -1.42
N LEU A 40 -9.07 -7.87 -1.12
CA LEU A 40 -9.26 -8.48 0.19
C LEU A 40 -8.48 -7.77 1.29
N HIS A 41 -7.25 -7.35 1.01
CA HIS A 41 -6.44 -6.50 1.89
C HIS A 41 -7.18 -5.21 2.27
N GLU A 42 -7.69 -4.48 1.27
CA GLU A 42 -8.43 -3.23 1.51
C GLU A 42 -9.77 -3.46 2.22
N LEU A 43 -10.41 -4.61 1.99
CA LEU A 43 -11.58 -5.01 2.76
C LEU A 43 -11.24 -5.19 4.24
N GLY A 44 -10.02 -5.66 4.57
CA GLY A 44 -9.53 -5.71 5.94
C GLY A 44 -9.56 -4.34 6.63
N HIS A 45 -9.02 -3.30 5.97
CA HIS A 45 -9.09 -1.92 6.47
C HIS A 45 -10.54 -1.45 6.63
N LEU A 46 -11.38 -1.72 5.64
CA LEU A 46 -12.80 -1.32 5.65
C LEU A 46 -13.56 -1.98 6.80
N ILE A 47 -13.38 -3.28 7.03
CA ILE A 47 -14.02 -4.02 8.13
C ILE A 47 -13.63 -3.38 9.47
N MET A 48 -12.35 -3.07 9.68
CA MET A 48 -11.89 -2.46 10.92
C MET A 48 -12.46 -1.04 11.11
N LEU A 49 -12.56 -0.24 10.05
CA LEU A 49 -13.24 1.07 10.08
C LEU A 49 -14.71 0.91 10.48
N LEU A 50 -15.42 -0.08 9.94
CA LEU A 50 -16.82 -0.34 10.27
C LEU A 50 -17.00 -0.80 11.73
N ILE A 51 -16.10 -1.64 12.25
CA ILE A 51 -16.08 -2.03 13.67
C ILE A 51 -15.94 -0.79 14.57
N PHE A 52 -15.07 0.16 14.18
CA PHE A 52 -14.92 1.43 14.90
C PHE A 52 -16.03 2.45 14.60
N LYS A 53 -17.05 2.07 13.82
CA LYS A 53 -18.19 2.91 13.40
C LYS A 53 -17.77 4.17 12.64
N VAL A 54 -16.65 4.11 11.90
CA VAL A 54 -16.14 5.18 11.06
C VAL A 54 -16.48 4.88 9.61
N LYS A 55 -17.23 5.76 8.96
CA LYS A 55 -17.61 5.60 7.54
C LYS A 55 -16.59 6.30 6.65
N PRO A 56 -16.03 5.62 5.66
CA PRO A 56 -15.23 6.27 4.63
C PRO A 56 -16.13 7.19 3.79
N TYR A 57 -15.60 8.34 3.37
CA TYR A 57 -16.31 9.22 2.44
C TYR A 57 -15.79 9.10 1.00
N LEU A 58 -14.59 8.56 0.82
CA LEU A 58 -13.98 8.33 -0.49
C LEU A 58 -13.34 6.93 -0.52
N ILE A 59 -13.70 6.17 -1.54
CA ILE A 59 -13.05 4.92 -1.92
C ILE A 59 -12.48 5.14 -3.32
N LYS A 60 -11.15 5.16 -3.44
CA LYS A 60 -10.47 5.38 -4.71
C LYS A 60 -9.77 4.10 -5.15
N LEU A 61 -10.14 3.57 -6.32
CA LEU A 61 -9.41 2.50 -7.00
C LEU A 61 -8.40 3.12 -7.96
N SER A 62 -7.13 2.75 -7.79
CA SER A 62 -6.03 3.21 -8.62
C SER A 62 -5.06 2.06 -8.90
N PHE A 63 -4.06 2.30 -9.73
CA PHE A 63 -2.98 1.33 -10.01
C PHE A 63 -2.32 0.78 -8.73
N TYR A 64 -2.28 1.59 -7.66
CA TYR A 64 -1.67 1.22 -6.37
C TYR A 64 -2.62 0.44 -5.44
N GLY A 65 -3.80 0.02 -5.94
CA GLY A 65 -4.85 -0.60 -5.13
C GLY A 65 -5.99 0.36 -4.78
N ILE A 66 -6.67 0.05 -3.68
CA ILE A 66 -7.80 0.82 -3.19
C ILE A 66 -7.31 1.74 -2.07
N SER A 67 -7.69 2.99 -2.06
CA SER A 67 -7.41 3.91 -0.97
C SER A 67 -8.69 4.41 -0.32
N LEU A 68 -8.74 4.32 1.01
CA LEU A 68 -9.88 4.73 1.82
C LEU A 68 -9.58 6.07 2.48
N LYS A 69 -10.50 7.05 2.37
CA LYS A 69 -10.43 8.29 3.13
C LYS A 69 -11.64 8.42 4.05
N TYR A 70 -11.40 8.81 5.30
CA TYR A 70 -12.41 9.02 6.32
C TYR A 70 -12.21 10.37 7.02
N ARG A 71 -13.30 10.98 7.50
CA ARG A 71 -13.28 12.35 8.05
C ARG A 71 -12.94 12.40 9.54
N ASN A 72 -13.25 11.35 10.29
CA ASN A 72 -13.06 11.36 11.73
C ASN A 72 -11.60 11.04 12.07
N SER A 73 -11.00 11.85 12.94
CA SER A 73 -9.71 11.53 13.54
C SER A 73 -9.87 10.31 14.45
N LEU A 74 -9.26 9.22 14.09
CA LEU A 74 -9.15 8.05 14.96
C LEU A 74 -8.08 8.30 16.02
N SER A 75 -8.24 7.69 17.21
CA SER A 75 -7.11 7.60 18.14
C SER A 75 -5.99 6.79 17.50
N LYS A 76 -4.74 7.07 17.88
CA LYS A 76 -3.56 6.37 17.32
C LYS A 76 -3.68 4.85 17.38
N ILE A 77 -4.24 4.32 18.49
CA ILE A 77 -4.43 2.88 18.67
C ILE A 77 -5.44 2.34 17.65
N LYS A 78 -6.58 3.01 17.47
CA LYS A 78 -7.59 2.59 16.49
C LYS A 78 -7.04 2.66 15.06
N GLU A 79 -6.32 3.73 14.73
CA GLU A 79 -5.69 3.89 13.41
C GLU A 79 -4.63 2.81 13.16
N PHE A 80 -3.85 2.43 14.15
CA PHE A 80 -2.92 1.30 14.08
C PHE A 80 -3.64 -0.02 13.72
N PHE A 81 -4.75 -0.34 14.40
CA PHE A 81 -5.51 -1.56 14.09
C PHE A 81 -6.13 -1.50 12.68
N VAL A 82 -6.59 -0.34 12.24
CA VAL A 82 -7.07 -0.17 10.86
C VAL A 82 -5.94 -0.49 9.88
N LEU A 83 -4.76 0.12 10.05
CA LEU A 83 -3.60 -0.07 9.16
C LEU A 83 -3.06 -1.50 9.19
N LEU A 84 -3.09 -2.15 10.34
CA LEU A 84 -2.59 -3.51 10.49
C LEU A 84 -3.54 -4.56 9.89
N CYS A 85 -4.85 -4.30 9.88
CA CYS A 85 -5.84 -5.29 9.48
C CYS A 85 -5.71 -5.70 8.01
N GLY A 86 -5.35 -4.79 7.10
CA GLY A 86 -5.09 -5.11 5.70
C GLY A 86 -3.99 -6.15 5.53
N PRO A 87 -2.74 -5.88 5.97
CA PRO A 87 -1.66 -6.87 5.93
C PRO A 87 -2.02 -8.18 6.62
N MET A 88 -2.71 -8.13 7.77
CA MET A 88 -3.10 -9.36 8.50
C MET A 88 -4.05 -10.25 7.70
N VAL A 89 -4.93 -9.68 6.88
CA VAL A 89 -5.76 -10.47 5.96
C VAL A 89 -4.88 -11.28 5.01
N ASN A 90 -3.88 -10.65 4.38
CA ASN A 90 -2.97 -11.37 3.49
C ASN A 90 -2.18 -12.45 4.23
N LEU A 91 -1.71 -12.17 5.46
CA LEU A 91 -1.01 -13.16 6.27
C LEU A 91 -1.90 -14.38 6.59
N ILE A 92 -3.16 -14.16 6.95
CA ILE A 92 -4.12 -15.24 7.22
C ILE A 92 -4.34 -16.09 5.96
N PHE A 93 -4.54 -15.45 4.80
CA PHE A 93 -4.69 -16.16 3.53
C PHE A 93 -3.44 -16.97 3.18
N PHE A 94 -2.23 -16.44 3.40
CA PHE A 94 -1.00 -17.19 3.23
C PHE A 94 -0.95 -18.42 4.16
N ILE A 95 -1.28 -18.27 5.44
CA ILE A 95 -1.24 -19.40 6.41
C ILE A 95 -2.22 -20.50 6.01
N VAL A 96 -3.44 -20.13 5.57
CA VAL A 96 -4.52 -21.08 5.25
C VAL A 96 -4.29 -21.74 3.89
N PHE A 97 -3.98 -20.97 2.86
CA PHE A 97 -3.92 -21.44 1.47
C PHE A 97 -2.49 -21.69 0.96
N ARG A 98 -1.47 -21.28 1.72
CA ARG A 98 -0.04 -21.37 1.33
C ARG A 98 0.28 -20.65 0.01
N ASP A 99 -0.46 -19.60 -0.30
CA ASP A 99 -0.29 -18.82 -1.51
C ASP A 99 0.80 -17.75 -1.30
N GLU A 100 1.91 -17.88 -2.04
CA GLU A 100 3.09 -17.01 -1.93
C GLU A 100 2.79 -15.54 -2.27
N ILE A 101 1.80 -15.28 -3.13
CA ILE A 101 1.39 -13.92 -3.49
C ILE A 101 0.91 -13.17 -2.24
N ASN A 102 0.15 -13.84 -1.37
CA ASN A 102 -0.32 -13.26 -0.12
C ASN A 102 0.84 -12.96 0.84
N LEU A 103 1.87 -13.82 0.90
CA LEU A 103 3.06 -13.54 1.69
C LEU A 103 3.81 -12.31 1.16
N ILE A 104 3.98 -12.21 -0.14
CA ILE A 104 4.63 -11.06 -0.79
C ILE A 104 3.85 -9.77 -0.50
N LEU A 105 2.52 -9.78 -0.66
CA LEU A 105 1.67 -8.63 -0.36
C LEU A 105 1.74 -8.24 1.12
N PHE A 106 1.76 -9.20 2.05
CA PHE A 106 1.95 -8.94 3.47
C PHE A 106 3.30 -8.26 3.74
N ILE A 107 4.41 -8.84 3.26
CA ILE A 107 5.76 -8.32 3.46
C ILE A 107 5.88 -6.91 2.88
N LEU A 108 5.42 -6.69 1.64
CA LEU A 108 5.47 -5.39 0.99
C LEU A 108 4.70 -4.34 1.79
N ASN A 109 3.50 -4.66 2.28
CA ASN A 109 2.69 -3.68 3.01
C ASN A 109 3.20 -3.37 4.43
N ILE A 110 4.05 -4.21 5.00
CA ILE A 110 4.71 -3.93 6.30
C ILE A 110 5.98 -3.08 6.14
N PHE A 111 6.49 -2.89 4.93
CA PHE A 111 7.69 -2.09 4.73
C PHE A 111 7.56 -0.66 5.25
N PRO A 112 8.62 -0.11 5.89
CA PRO A 112 8.62 1.20 6.53
C PRO A 112 8.75 2.37 5.54
N ALA A 113 7.97 2.34 4.47
CA ALA A 113 8.00 3.34 3.41
C ALA A 113 6.58 3.71 2.97
N ALA A 114 6.30 5.01 2.79
CA ALA A 114 5.04 5.42 2.17
C ALA A 114 5.00 5.02 0.68
N PRO A 115 3.88 4.70 0.10
CA PRO A 115 2.52 4.79 0.65
C PRO A 115 2.04 3.56 1.43
N LEU A 116 2.92 2.60 1.72
CA LEU A 116 2.61 1.31 2.33
C LEU A 116 2.14 1.48 3.79
N ASP A 117 1.38 0.51 4.29
CA ASP A 117 0.79 0.60 5.63
C ASP A 117 1.84 0.62 6.74
N GLY A 118 2.94 -0.13 6.60
CA GLY A 118 4.07 -0.11 7.53
C GLY A 118 4.69 1.28 7.66
N GLY A 119 4.86 2.02 6.56
CA GLY A 119 5.32 3.40 6.59
C GLY A 119 4.35 4.33 7.32
N ARG A 120 3.04 4.13 7.13
CA ARG A 120 1.99 4.89 7.83
C ARG A 120 1.96 4.55 9.32
N ILE A 121 2.14 3.29 9.71
CA ILE A 121 2.24 2.86 11.11
C ILE A 121 3.44 3.51 11.78
N ILE A 122 4.62 3.52 11.17
CA ILE A 122 5.81 4.17 11.75
C ILE A 122 5.57 5.67 11.91
N LYS A 123 5.01 6.32 10.90
CA LYS A 123 4.69 7.75 10.96
C LYS A 123 3.68 8.07 12.08
N LEU A 124 2.75 7.17 12.38
CA LEU A 124 1.73 7.33 13.42
C LEU A 124 2.35 7.36 14.82
N PHE A 125 3.32 6.47 15.11
CA PHE A 125 3.95 6.35 16.44
C PHE A 125 5.21 7.19 16.56
N PHE A 126 6.00 7.27 15.49
CA PHE A 126 7.32 7.90 15.48
C PHE A 126 7.45 8.98 14.38
N PRO A 127 6.59 10.04 14.38
CA PRO A 127 6.54 11.01 13.29
C PRO A 127 7.85 11.76 13.07
N LYS A 128 8.67 11.97 14.15
CA LYS A 128 9.95 12.68 14.06
C LYS A 128 11.06 11.86 13.40
N VAL A 129 11.07 10.55 13.59
CA VAL A 129 12.10 9.64 13.08
C VAL A 129 11.65 8.83 11.86
N SER A 130 10.37 8.87 11.53
CA SER A 130 9.81 8.10 10.41
C SER A 130 10.53 8.37 9.10
N ALA A 131 10.88 9.64 8.82
CA ALA A 131 11.62 10.00 7.62
C ALA A 131 13.01 9.36 7.57
N ILE A 132 13.72 9.33 8.70
CA ILE A 132 15.06 8.73 8.80
C ILE A 132 14.96 7.22 8.60
N ILE A 133 14.02 6.55 9.26
CA ILE A 133 13.79 5.11 9.11
C ILE A 133 13.48 4.77 7.65
N THR A 134 12.57 5.53 7.03
CA THR A 134 12.22 5.36 5.62
C THR A 134 13.43 5.51 4.70
N ILE A 135 14.25 6.54 4.90
CA ILE A 135 15.45 6.79 4.07
C ILE A 135 16.46 5.64 4.22
N ILE A 136 16.77 5.22 5.43
CA ILE A 136 17.69 4.10 5.69
C ILE A 136 17.17 2.81 5.01
N PHE A 137 15.88 2.53 5.18
CA PHE A 137 15.26 1.38 4.54
C PHE A 137 15.33 1.44 3.01
N LEU A 138 15.02 2.60 2.39
CA LEU A 138 15.06 2.77 0.94
C LEU A 138 16.48 2.63 0.38
N ILE A 139 17.50 3.13 1.09
CA ILE A 139 18.90 2.93 0.70
C ILE A 139 19.25 1.45 0.74
N ALA A 140 18.94 0.75 1.82
CA ALA A 140 19.19 -0.69 1.93
C ALA A 140 18.46 -1.49 0.85
N LEU A 141 17.17 -1.17 0.59
CA LEU A 141 16.37 -1.80 -0.45
C LEU A 141 16.95 -1.54 -1.85
N MET A 142 17.41 -0.32 -2.12
CA MET A 142 18.03 0.04 -3.39
C MET A 142 19.35 -0.72 -3.60
N CYS A 143 20.22 -0.77 -2.58
CA CYS A 143 21.47 -1.54 -2.65
C CYS A 143 21.20 -3.03 -2.91
N LEU A 144 20.25 -3.62 -2.18
CA LEU A 144 19.85 -5.01 -2.38
C LEU A 144 19.29 -5.23 -3.80
N SER A 145 18.44 -4.33 -4.28
CA SER A 145 17.84 -4.44 -5.61
C SER A 145 18.85 -4.32 -6.73
N CYS A 146 19.86 -3.44 -6.57
CA CYS A 146 20.97 -3.33 -7.52
C CYS A 146 21.83 -4.61 -7.54
N TYR A 147 22.12 -5.18 -6.38
CA TYR A 147 22.85 -6.45 -6.28
C TYR A 147 22.09 -7.58 -7.00
N LEU A 148 20.80 -7.76 -6.71
CA LEU A 148 19.97 -8.79 -7.33
C LEU A 148 19.76 -8.55 -8.84
N LEU A 149 19.75 -7.30 -9.28
CA LEU A 149 19.66 -6.95 -10.69
C LEU A 149 20.92 -7.40 -11.45
N ILE A 150 22.12 -7.18 -10.88
CA ILE A 150 23.40 -7.50 -11.53
C ILE A 150 23.62 -9.03 -11.54
N GLU A 151 23.48 -9.69 -10.40
CA GLU A 151 23.79 -11.11 -10.23
C GLU A 151 22.71 -12.03 -10.81
N TYR A 152 21.43 -11.71 -10.56
CA TYR A 152 20.31 -12.61 -10.87
C TYR A 152 19.37 -12.08 -11.95
N LYS A 153 19.61 -10.87 -12.49
CA LYS A 153 18.74 -10.19 -13.49
C LYS A 153 17.29 -10.03 -13.04
N ILE A 154 17.07 -9.84 -11.71
CA ILE A 154 15.75 -9.63 -11.12
C ILE A 154 15.39 -8.15 -11.22
N TYR A 155 14.59 -7.77 -12.22
CA TYR A 155 14.18 -6.37 -12.47
C TYR A 155 13.04 -5.90 -11.57
N SER A 156 12.19 -6.81 -11.11
CA SER A 156 10.96 -6.47 -10.37
C SER A 156 11.24 -5.71 -9.08
N LEU A 157 12.21 -6.18 -8.27
CA LEU A 157 12.57 -5.52 -7.01
C LEU A 157 13.18 -4.13 -7.25
N PHE A 158 13.98 -3.97 -8.31
CA PHE A 158 14.55 -2.68 -8.68
C PHE A 158 13.48 -1.66 -9.09
N LEU A 159 12.45 -2.08 -9.84
CA LEU A 159 11.32 -1.23 -10.20
C LEU A 159 10.52 -0.80 -8.95
N ILE A 160 10.26 -1.72 -8.01
CA ILE A 160 9.57 -1.43 -6.75
C ILE A 160 10.40 -0.44 -5.91
N ALA A 161 11.70 -0.69 -5.74
CA ALA A 161 12.60 0.17 -4.97
C ALA A 161 12.67 1.59 -5.56
N SER A 162 12.79 1.70 -6.88
CA SER A 162 12.81 2.98 -7.61
C SER A 162 11.50 3.74 -7.43
N TYR A 163 10.36 3.06 -7.59
CA TYR A 163 9.04 3.65 -7.38
C TYR A 163 8.87 4.20 -5.96
N LEU A 164 9.20 3.39 -4.94
CA LEU A 164 9.10 3.80 -3.53
C LEU A 164 10.03 4.99 -3.24
N SER A 165 11.23 5.01 -3.81
CA SER A 165 12.20 6.10 -3.64
C SER A 165 11.68 7.43 -4.23
N ILE A 166 11.11 7.40 -5.44
CA ILE A 166 10.53 8.58 -6.09
C ILE A 166 9.32 9.08 -5.30
N PHE A 167 8.46 8.18 -4.84
CA PHE A 167 7.26 8.55 -4.07
C PHE A 167 7.64 9.22 -2.75
N ASN A 168 8.55 8.63 -1.99
CA ASN A 168 8.98 9.18 -0.70
C ASN A 168 9.78 10.47 -0.85
N TYR A 169 10.58 10.64 -1.91
CA TYR A 169 11.25 11.90 -2.21
C TYR A 169 10.25 13.06 -2.35
N LYS A 170 9.16 12.85 -3.11
CA LYS A 170 8.10 13.85 -3.28
C LYS A 170 7.40 14.19 -1.96
N GLU A 171 7.13 13.18 -1.13
CA GLU A 171 6.51 13.39 0.18
C GLU A 171 7.43 14.17 1.13
N LEU A 172 8.70 13.81 1.19
CA LEU A 172 9.71 14.49 2.01
C LEU A 172 9.88 15.95 1.58
N ARG A 173 10.02 16.20 0.28
CA ARG A 173 10.12 17.55 -0.25
C ARG A 173 8.93 18.43 0.12
N GLY A 174 7.71 17.91 -0.04
CA GLY A 174 6.48 18.62 0.36
C GLY A 174 6.38 18.92 1.86
N LEU A 175 7.08 18.17 2.72
CA LEU A 175 7.18 18.46 4.15
C LEU A 175 8.17 19.61 4.44
N TYR A 176 9.25 19.74 3.67
CA TYR A 176 10.21 20.85 3.79
C TYR A 176 9.58 22.16 3.32
N GLU A 177 8.88 22.17 2.19
CA GLU A 177 8.24 23.36 1.63
C GLU A 177 7.10 23.92 2.52
N LYS A 178 6.47 23.09 3.37
CA LYS A 178 5.46 23.54 4.34
C LYS A 178 6.04 24.10 5.65
N LYS A 179 7.35 23.97 5.87
CA LYS A 179 8.03 24.50 7.06
C LYS A 179 8.73 25.86 6.82
N CYS A 180 8.87 26.28 5.56
CA CYS A 180 9.28 27.61 5.14
C CYS A 180 8.06 28.49 4.85
#